data_2b270613862acf7571e673019bb6417d
#
_entry.id   2b270613862acf7571e673019bb6417d
#
_cell.length_a   1.000
_cell.length_b   1.000
_cell.length_c   1.000
_cell.angle_alpha   90.00
_cell.angle_beta   90.00
_cell.angle_gamma   90.00
#
_symmetry.space_group_name_H-M   'P 1'
#
loop_
_entity.id
_entity.type
_entity.pdbx_description
1 polymer ?
#
loop_
_entity_poly.entity_id
_entity_poly.type
_entity_poly.pdbx_seq_one_letter_code
_entity_poly.pdbx_strand_id
1 'polypeptide(L)'
;MRSAFISRHFVTEXXHYTREHYPLINSVLPLRDGNILASLRSVSAVIIIERTTGNIVWSIGSDVLAQQHNATELDNGNILIFDNGAFRNGESITYTRAIEVDRATKKIVWEYRDRSQMHNFFTPFMGSAQRLANGNTLLCESAFGRLFEVTKEGYVCWEYINPHFAAYPDDVTAKIFPGESNALFRAYRYSIDEIPWLKEKLRQSGSKASCVIV
;
A
#
# COMPACT_ATOMS: atom_id res chain seq x y z
N MET A 1 -22.26 17.87 5.98
CA MET A 1 -22.78 16.64 6.58
C MET A 1 -21.88 15.43 6.44
N ARG A 2 -21.20 15.24 5.31
CA ARG A 2 -20.35 14.04 5.05
C ARG A 2 -19.09 13.97 5.92
N SER A 3 -18.52 15.12 6.26
CA SER A 3 -17.31 15.17 7.11
C SER A 3 -17.59 14.68 8.55
N ALA A 4 -18.77 14.95 9.06
CA ALA A 4 -19.16 14.54 10.42
C ALA A 4 -19.35 13.03 10.56
N PHE A 5 -19.72 12.35 9.46
CA PHE A 5 -19.91 10.90 9.47
C PHE A 5 -18.57 10.16 9.62
N ILE A 6 -17.57 10.60 8.87
CA ILE A 6 -16.23 10.00 8.96
C ILE A 6 -15.65 10.18 10.37
N SER A 7 -15.81 11.38 10.96
CA SER A 7 -15.27 11.65 12.29
C SER A 7 -15.91 10.81 13.39
N ARG A 8 -17.19 10.47 13.25
CA ARG A 8 -17.90 9.65 14.26
C ARG A 8 -17.51 8.17 14.22
N HIS A 9 -17.10 7.68 13.05
CA HIS A 9 -16.78 6.26 12.88
C HIS A 9 -15.30 5.96 13.09
N PHE A 10 -14.44 6.95 12.90
CA PHE A 10 -12.99 6.75 12.95
C PHE A 10 -12.33 7.82 13.84
N VAL A 11 -12.83 7.97 15.07
CA VAL A 11 -12.22 8.89 16.03
C VAL A 11 -10.85 8.36 16.39
N THR A 12 -9.82 9.02 15.89
CA THR A 12 -8.43 8.76 16.29
C THR A 12 -7.94 9.99 17.04
N GLU A 13 -7.20 9.76 18.09
CA GLU A 13 -6.54 10.84 18.82
C GLU A 13 -5.37 11.36 18.02
N UNK A 14 -5.66 11.72 17.09
CA UNK A 14 -4.68 12.02 16.20
C UNK A 14 -4.24 13.39 16.23
N UNK A 15 -3.88 13.44 16.86
CA UNK A 15 -3.36 14.60 17.01
C UNK A 15 -2.20 14.91 16.27
N HIS A 16 -1.84 14.07 15.73
CA HIS A 16 -0.59 14.20 14.99
C HIS A 16 -0.77 14.93 13.64
N TYR A 17 -1.99 15.16 13.22
CA TYR A 17 -2.24 15.71 11.89
C TYR A 17 -3.00 17.01 11.94
N THR A 18 -2.59 17.93 11.09
CA THR A 18 -3.33 19.17 10.86
C THR A 18 -4.61 18.88 10.07
N ARG A 19 -5.50 19.83 10.02
CA ARG A 19 -6.77 19.71 9.30
C ARG A 19 -6.57 19.42 7.80
N GLU A 20 -5.48 19.92 7.22
CA GLU A 20 -5.16 19.71 5.81
C GLU A 20 -4.84 18.23 5.50
N HIS A 21 -4.40 17.49 6.50
CA HIS A 21 -4.04 16.08 6.36
C HIS A 21 -5.12 15.13 6.86
N TYR A 22 -6.36 15.59 6.98
CA TYR A 22 -7.47 14.76 7.45
C TYR A 22 -8.53 14.65 6.36
N PRO A 23 -9.01 13.43 6.00
CA PRO A 23 -8.53 12.10 6.45
C PRO A 23 -7.37 11.54 5.64
N LEU A 24 -6.83 12.29 4.68
CA LEU A 24 -5.72 11.97 3.79
C LEU A 24 -5.95 10.65 3.03
N ILE A 25 -6.68 10.74 1.93
CA ILE A 25 -6.91 9.61 1.02
C ILE A 25 -5.62 9.38 0.23
N ASN A 26 -5.04 8.18 0.34
CA ASN A 26 -3.79 7.85 -0.35
C ASN A 26 -3.92 6.75 -1.41
N SER A 27 -5.07 6.06 -1.48
CA SER A 27 -5.39 5.22 -2.63
C SER A 27 -6.89 5.12 -2.84
N VAL A 28 -7.29 5.02 -4.10
CA VAL A 28 -8.67 4.85 -4.53
C VAL A 28 -8.69 3.82 -5.65
N LEU A 29 -9.61 2.88 -5.59
CA LEU A 29 -9.75 1.83 -6.60
C LEU A 29 -11.22 1.56 -6.87
N PRO A 30 -11.66 1.55 -8.14
CA PRO A 30 -12.99 1.02 -8.46
C PRO A 30 -12.99 -0.50 -8.28
N LEU A 31 -14.00 -1.01 -7.58
CA LEU A 31 -14.17 -2.44 -7.34
C LEU A 31 -14.97 -3.10 -8.47
N ARG A 32 -14.86 -4.41 -8.59
CA ARG A 32 -15.61 -5.19 -9.61
C ARG A 32 -17.12 -5.06 -9.46
N ASP A 33 -17.60 -4.85 -8.23
CA ASP A 33 -19.03 -4.64 -7.97
C ASP A 33 -19.51 -3.20 -8.27
N GLY A 34 -18.61 -2.36 -8.77
CA GLY A 34 -18.91 -0.96 -9.11
C GLY A 34 -18.75 0.03 -7.98
N ASN A 35 -18.47 -0.43 -6.77
CA ASN A 35 -18.24 0.42 -5.62
C ASN A 35 -16.80 0.98 -5.63
N ILE A 36 -16.46 1.79 -4.65
CA ILE A 36 -15.15 2.45 -4.58
C ILE A 36 -14.46 2.08 -3.29
N LEU A 37 -13.26 1.48 -3.40
CA LEU A 37 -12.37 1.20 -2.27
C LEU A 37 -11.47 2.40 -2.04
N ALA A 38 -11.35 2.88 -0.81
CA ALA A 38 -10.49 4.01 -0.47
C ALA A 38 -9.71 3.75 0.80
N SER A 39 -8.44 4.13 0.80
CA SER A 39 -7.57 4.06 1.98
C SER A 39 -7.40 5.47 2.54
N LEU A 40 -7.71 5.64 3.82
CA LEU A 40 -7.73 6.91 4.55
C LEU A 40 -6.61 6.86 5.61
N ARG A 41 -5.44 7.40 5.25
CA ARG A 41 -4.22 7.22 6.05
C ARG A 41 -4.35 7.76 7.47
N SER A 42 -4.75 9.03 7.59
CA SER A 42 -4.66 9.74 8.89
C SER A 42 -5.66 9.24 9.93
N VAL A 43 -6.67 8.49 9.47
CA VAL A 43 -7.64 7.86 10.39
C VAL A 43 -7.48 6.34 10.45
N SER A 44 -6.41 5.81 9.84
CA SER A 44 -6.07 4.39 9.83
C SER A 44 -7.28 3.54 9.43
N ALA A 45 -7.88 3.85 8.28
CA ALA A 45 -9.09 3.16 7.84
C ALA A 45 -9.05 2.85 6.34
N VAL A 46 -9.60 1.70 5.98
CA VAL A 46 -9.93 1.36 4.60
C VAL A 46 -11.45 1.20 4.54
N ILE A 47 -12.07 1.84 3.54
CA ILE A 47 -13.53 1.86 3.42
C ILE A 47 -13.97 1.46 2.01
N ILE A 48 -15.19 0.94 1.90
CA ILE A 48 -15.86 0.78 0.61
C ILE A 48 -17.07 1.73 0.61
N ILE A 49 -17.11 2.56 -0.43
CA ILE A 49 -18.18 3.54 -0.64
C ILE A 49 -19.08 3.01 -1.76
N GLU A 50 -20.36 2.88 -1.46
CA GLU A 50 -21.37 2.55 -2.48
C GLU A 50 -21.49 3.72 -3.44
N ARG A 51 -21.18 3.48 -4.72
CA ARG A 51 -21.06 4.56 -5.70
C ARG A 51 -22.36 5.36 -5.90
N THR A 52 -23.51 4.68 -5.82
CA THR A 52 -24.81 5.31 -6.11
C THR A 52 -25.30 6.21 -4.98
N THR A 53 -25.05 5.84 -3.73
CA THR A 53 -25.57 6.57 -2.55
C THR A 53 -24.51 7.42 -1.87
N GLY A 54 -23.23 7.09 -2.04
CA GLY A 54 -22.13 7.71 -1.30
C GLY A 54 -21.98 7.19 0.12
N ASN A 55 -22.73 6.16 0.50
CA ASN A 55 -22.66 5.58 1.85
C ASN A 55 -21.45 4.65 1.99
N ILE A 56 -20.86 4.63 3.19
CA ILE A 56 -19.85 3.64 3.53
C ILE A 56 -20.57 2.32 3.85
N VAL A 57 -20.29 1.28 3.05
CA VAL A 57 -20.94 -0.03 3.20
C VAL A 57 -20.02 -1.08 3.81
N TRP A 58 -18.73 -0.78 3.93
CA TRP A 58 -17.75 -1.67 4.54
C TRP A 58 -16.58 -0.83 5.07
N SER A 59 -15.99 -1.27 6.17
CA SER A 59 -14.79 -0.60 6.70
C SER A 59 -13.99 -1.54 7.60
N ILE A 60 -12.69 -1.25 7.69
CA ILE A 60 -11.76 -1.79 8.68
C ILE A 60 -10.94 -0.61 9.19
N GLY A 61 -10.67 -0.55 10.47
CA GLY A 61 -10.16 0.66 11.13
C GLY A 61 -8.91 0.47 11.95
N SER A 62 -8.69 1.42 12.85
CA SER A 62 -7.46 1.52 13.66
C SER A 62 -7.30 0.40 14.70
N ASP A 63 -8.31 -0.40 14.90
CA ASP A 63 -8.21 -1.65 15.66
C ASP A 63 -7.32 -2.68 14.97
N VAL A 64 -7.15 -2.56 13.64
CA VAL A 64 -6.34 -3.48 12.83
C VAL A 64 -5.20 -2.74 12.13
N LEU A 65 -5.46 -1.54 11.61
CA LEU A 65 -4.57 -0.81 10.71
C LEU A 65 -3.82 0.32 11.44
N ALA A 66 -2.65 0.69 10.90
CA ALA A 66 -1.87 1.82 11.42
C ALA A 66 -1.26 2.60 10.25
N GLN A 67 -1.97 3.64 9.80
CA GLN A 67 -1.56 4.58 8.75
C GLN A 67 -1.22 3.91 7.41
N GLN A 68 -2.02 2.95 7.04
CA GLN A 68 -1.84 2.12 5.87
C GLN A 68 -1.88 2.90 4.54
N HIS A 69 -1.36 2.26 3.50
CA HIS A 69 -1.45 2.71 2.10
C HIS A 69 -1.99 1.58 1.23
N ASN A 70 -2.30 1.91 -0.02
CA ASN A 70 -2.51 0.98 -1.11
C ASN A 70 -3.41 -0.22 -0.74
N ALA A 71 -4.72 0.01 -0.75
CA ALA A 71 -5.70 -1.06 -0.62
C ALA A 71 -6.17 -1.50 -2.02
N THR A 72 -6.16 -2.82 -2.29
CA THR A 72 -6.58 -3.36 -3.59
C THR A 72 -7.47 -4.59 -3.41
N GLU A 73 -8.39 -4.80 -4.38
CA GLU A 73 -9.25 -5.98 -4.41
C GLU A 73 -8.54 -7.12 -5.13
N LEU A 74 -8.50 -8.29 -4.50
CA LEU A 74 -7.94 -9.51 -5.07
C LEU A 74 -8.98 -10.27 -5.89
N ASP A 75 -8.55 -11.24 -6.70
CA ASP A 75 -9.44 -12.04 -7.54
C ASP A 75 -10.50 -12.81 -6.76
N ASN A 76 -10.17 -13.21 -5.53
CA ASN A 76 -11.12 -13.89 -4.65
C ASN A 76 -12.06 -12.93 -3.91
N GLY A 77 -11.98 -11.62 -4.18
CA GLY A 77 -12.81 -10.59 -3.55
C GLY A 77 -12.28 -10.07 -2.22
N ASN A 78 -11.20 -10.63 -1.69
CA ASN A 78 -10.55 -10.13 -0.48
C ASN A 78 -9.83 -8.81 -0.75
N ILE A 79 -9.46 -8.11 0.32
CA ILE A 79 -8.77 -6.83 0.21
C ILE A 79 -7.32 -7.01 0.69
N LEU A 80 -6.37 -6.71 -0.19
CA LEU A 80 -4.94 -6.67 0.15
C LEU A 80 -4.60 -5.25 0.56
N ILE A 81 -3.93 -5.08 1.70
CA ILE A 81 -3.62 -3.77 2.29
C ILE A 81 -2.15 -3.72 2.68
N PHE A 82 -1.47 -2.64 2.34
CA PHE A 82 -0.11 -2.34 2.79
C PHE A 82 -0.21 -1.53 4.08
N ASP A 83 0.04 -2.16 5.23
CA ASP A 83 -0.19 -1.61 6.55
C ASP A 83 1.13 -1.12 7.14
N ASN A 84 1.40 0.19 7.02
CA ASN A 84 2.69 0.80 7.36
C ASN A 84 3.12 0.61 8.81
N GLY A 85 2.16 0.63 9.74
CA GLY A 85 2.45 0.35 11.15
C GLY A 85 2.91 1.54 11.97
N ALA A 86 2.92 2.76 11.41
CA ALA A 86 3.28 3.95 12.16
C ALA A 86 2.23 4.23 13.25
N PHE A 87 2.69 4.38 14.48
CA PHE A 87 1.83 4.66 15.65
C PHE A 87 0.80 3.55 15.93
N ARG A 88 1.18 2.30 15.71
CA ARG A 88 0.30 1.17 16.01
C ARG A 88 0.10 1.03 17.52
N ASN A 89 -1.14 1.05 17.95
CA ASN A 89 -1.50 0.91 19.35
C ASN A 89 -1.15 -0.48 19.89
N GLY A 90 -0.62 -0.54 21.09
CA GLY A 90 -0.36 -1.80 21.78
C GLY A 90 0.88 -2.56 21.34
N GLU A 91 1.66 -2.01 20.40
CA GLU A 91 2.90 -2.65 19.94
C GLU A 91 4.10 -1.81 20.35
N SER A 92 5.11 -2.46 20.92
CA SER A 92 6.32 -1.78 21.38
C SER A 92 7.34 -1.56 20.28
N ILE A 93 7.20 -2.26 19.15
CA ILE A 93 8.12 -2.19 18.01
C ILE A 93 7.31 -1.84 16.78
N THR A 94 7.77 -0.86 16.00
CA THR A 94 7.14 -0.52 14.73
C THR A 94 7.57 -1.52 13.65
N TYR A 95 6.62 -1.91 12.81
CA TYR A 95 6.87 -2.76 11.65
C TYR A 95 5.81 -2.51 10.60
N THR A 96 6.19 -2.70 9.36
CA THR A 96 5.25 -2.71 8.22
C THR A 96 4.84 -4.15 7.94
N ARG A 97 3.61 -4.32 7.45
CA ARG A 97 3.12 -5.62 7.00
C ARG A 97 2.21 -5.46 5.79
N ALA A 98 2.09 -6.53 5.03
CA ALA A 98 1.02 -6.65 4.04
C ALA A 98 0.01 -7.65 4.59
N ILE A 99 -1.27 -7.31 4.52
CA ILE A 99 -2.34 -8.20 5.00
C ILE A 99 -3.39 -8.40 3.93
N GLU A 100 -3.91 -9.62 3.86
CA GLU A 100 -5.10 -9.95 3.09
C GLU A 100 -6.26 -10.10 4.07
N VAL A 101 -7.31 -9.31 3.86
CA VAL A 101 -8.49 -9.31 4.73
C VAL A 101 -9.65 -9.91 3.95
N ASP A 102 -10.28 -10.93 4.54
CA ASP A 102 -11.51 -11.51 4.01
C ASP A 102 -12.61 -10.45 4.13
N ARG A 103 -13.20 -10.08 2.98
CA ARG A 103 -14.15 -8.97 2.91
C ARG A 103 -15.42 -9.22 3.72
N ALA A 104 -15.89 -10.48 3.77
CA ALA A 104 -17.15 -10.81 4.46
C ALA A 104 -16.97 -10.85 5.98
N THR A 105 -15.89 -11.45 6.46
CA THR A 105 -15.67 -11.65 7.90
C THR A 105 -14.80 -10.57 8.54
N LYS A 106 -14.10 -9.78 7.74
CA LYS A 106 -13.12 -8.77 8.16
C LYS A 106 -11.91 -9.36 8.89
N LYS A 107 -11.69 -10.67 8.77
CA LYS A 107 -10.55 -11.33 9.40
C LYS A 107 -9.33 -11.29 8.48
N ILE A 108 -8.15 -11.17 9.08
CA ILE A 108 -6.89 -11.31 8.36
C ILE A 108 -6.74 -12.80 8.04
N VAL A 109 -6.63 -13.14 6.75
CA VAL A 109 -6.47 -14.52 6.27
C VAL A 109 -5.07 -14.80 5.75
N TRP A 110 -4.27 -13.75 5.56
CA TRP A 110 -2.85 -13.87 5.22
C TRP A 110 -2.13 -12.62 5.71
N GLU A 111 -0.88 -12.79 6.16
CA GLU A 111 -0.04 -11.70 6.60
C GLU A 111 1.41 -11.98 6.21
N TYR A 112 2.09 -10.96 5.71
CA TYR A 112 3.55 -10.94 5.67
C TYR A 112 4.06 -9.79 6.52
N ARG A 113 4.96 -10.09 7.45
CA ARG A 113 5.81 -9.11 8.12
C ARG A 113 7.19 -9.74 8.35
N ASP A 114 8.22 -8.95 8.43
CA ASP A 114 9.55 -9.46 8.78
C ASP A 114 9.54 -9.85 10.26
N ARG A 115 9.69 -11.13 10.54
CA ARG A 115 9.75 -11.68 11.90
C ARG A 115 11.17 -11.99 12.35
N SER A 116 12.19 -11.53 11.57
CA SER A 116 13.58 -11.68 11.95
C SER A 116 13.90 -10.80 13.15
N GLN A 117 15.00 -11.11 13.81
CA GLN A 117 15.48 -10.30 14.96
C GLN A 117 15.83 -8.87 14.53
N MET A 118 16.14 -8.65 13.27
CA MET A 118 16.53 -7.36 12.74
C MET A 118 15.36 -6.43 12.40
N HIS A 119 14.14 -6.99 12.24
CA HIS A 119 12.94 -6.23 11.89
C HIS A 119 13.17 -5.29 10.70
N ASN A 120 13.68 -5.85 9.60
CA ASN A 120 14.19 -5.07 8.47
C ASN A 120 13.11 -4.54 7.53
N PHE A 121 11.82 -4.73 7.83
CA PHE A 121 10.73 -4.25 6.99
C PHE A 121 9.92 -3.20 7.72
N PHE A 122 10.24 -1.93 7.43
CA PHE A 122 9.49 -0.80 7.98
C PHE A 122 9.57 0.41 7.06
N THR A 123 8.43 0.90 6.59
CA THR A 123 8.33 2.18 5.90
C THR A 123 7.17 2.97 6.51
N PRO A 124 7.44 4.12 7.14
CA PRO A 124 6.40 4.86 7.89
C PRO A 124 5.37 5.56 7.00
N PHE A 125 5.64 5.68 5.70
CA PHE A 125 4.77 6.35 4.74
C PHE A 125 4.99 5.77 3.35
N MET A 126 4.03 6.00 2.45
CA MET A 126 4.03 5.47 1.08
C MET A 126 3.97 3.94 1.11
N GLY A 127 4.23 3.29 -0.02
CA GLY A 127 4.31 1.85 -0.09
C GLY A 127 3.13 1.20 -0.80
N SER A 128 3.38 -0.03 -1.25
CA SER A 128 2.35 -0.79 -1.94
C SER A 128 2.57 -2.29 -1.79
N ALA A 129 1.47 -3.03 -1.92
CA ALA A 129 1.48 -4.49 -2.03
C ALA A 129 0.66 -4.87 -3.26
N GLN A 130 1.20 -5.77 -4.09
CA GLN A 130 0.52 -6.30 -5.26
C GLN A 130 0.59 -7.83 -5.24
N ARG A 131 -0.55 -8.50 -5.24
CA ARG A 131 -0.59 -9.95 -5.44
C ARG A 131 -0.32 -10.23 -6.91
N LEU A 132 0.65 -11.09 -7.18
CA LEU A 132 1.07 -11.45 -8.53
C LEU A 132 0.33 -12.72 -8.99
N ALA A 133 0.29 -12.95 -10.31
CA ALA A 133 -0.38 -14.10 -10.90
C ALA A 133 0.18 -15.45 -10.41
N ASN A 134 1.46 -15.48 -10.00
CA ASN A 134 2.06 -16.70 -9.46
C ASN A 134 1.73 -16.94 -7.98
N GLY A 135 0.91 -16.09 -7.37
CA GLY A 135 0.52 -16.18 -5.97
C GLY A 135 1.45 -15.46 -5.00
N ASN A 136 2.62 -15.03 -5.44
CA ASN A 136 3.54 -14.25 -4.62
C ASN A 136 3.03 -12.82 -4.43
N THR A 137 3.66 -12.07 -3.54
CA THR A 137 3.29 -10.65 -3.31
C THR A 137 4.52 -9.78 -3.51
N LEU A 138 4.42 -8.81 -4.42
CA LEU A 138 5.42 -7.75 -4.60
C LEU A 138 5.16 -6.68 -3.55
N LEU A 139 6.21 -6.26 -2.85
CA LEU A 139 6.15 -5.25 -1.81
C LEU A 139 7.09 -4.09 -2.17
N CYS A 140 6.61 -2.87 -1.95
CA CYS A 140 7.41 -1.66 -2.13
C CYS A 140 7.67 -1.06 -0.74
N GLU A 141 8.89 -1.22 -0.23
CA GLU A 141 9.36 -0.58 1.00
C GLU A 141 9.86 0.81 0.64
N SER A 142 8.94 1.71 0.50
CA SER A 142 9.03 2.96 -0.24
C SER A 142 10.10 3.91 0.26
N ALA A 143 10.17 4.12 1.57
CA ALA A 143 11.08 5.12 2.16
C ALA A 143 12.56 4.79 1.88
N PHE A 144 12.86 3.54 1.59
CA PHE A 144 14.23 3.06 1.38
C PHE A 144 14.48 2.55 -0.03
N GLY A 145 13.55 2.82 -0.95
CA GLY A 145 13.69 2.46 -2.36
C GLY A 145 13.83 0.96 -2.61
N ARG A 146 13.30 0.13 -1.72
CA ARG A 146 13.44 -1.32 -1.81
C ARG A 146 12.16 -1.95 -2.32
N LEU A 147 12.28 -2.78 -3.37
CA LEU A 147 11.20 -3.63 -3.87
C LEU A 147 11.60 -5.07 -3.59
N PHE A 148 10.66 -5.87 -3.11
CA PHE A 148 10.95 -7.29 -2.93
C PHE A 148 9.69 -8.12 -3.10
N GLU A 149 9.89 -9.38 -3.49
CA GLU A 149 8.79 -10.32 -3.71
C GLU A 149 8.86 -11.41 -2.66
N VAL A 150 7.71 -11.73 -2.05
CA VAL A 150 7.61 -12.79 -1.05
C VAL A 150 6.65 -13.87 -1.55
N THR A 151 6.97 -15.13 -1.22
CA THR A 151 6.07 -16.24 -1.50
C THR A 151 4.88 -16.21 -0.53
N LYS A 152 3.90 -17.07 -0.77
CA LYS A 152 2.75 -17.21 0.12
C LYS A 152 3.17 -17.59 1.55
N GLU A 153 4.26 -18.37 1.66
CA GLU A 153 4.81 -18.81 2.95
C GLU A 153 5.66 -17.75 3.64
N GLY A 154 5.94 -16.64 2.97
CA GLY A 154 6.68 -15.51 3.54
C GLY A 154 8.18 -15.51 3.29
N TYR A 155 8.66 -16.30 2.31
CA TYR A 155 10.09 -16.28 1.93
C TYR A 155 10.34 -15.21 0.89
N VAL A 156 11.37 -14.38 1.11
CA VAL A 156 11.81 -13.41 0.10
C VAL A 156 12.46 -14.18 -1.04
N CYS A 157 11.93 -14.04 -2.25
CA CYS A 157 12.45 -14.74 -3.43
C CYS A 157 13.02 -13.80 -4.51
N TRP A 158 12.85 -12.49 -4.36
CA TRP A 158 13.39 -11.51 -5.29
C TRP A 158 13.52 -10.17 -4.57
N GLU A 159 14.54 -9.40 -4.92
CA GLU A 159 14.80 -8.09 -4.32
C GLU A 159 15.47 -7.16 -5.33
N TYR A 160 15.12 -5.87 -5.24
CA TYR A 160 15.71 -4.79 -6.03
C TYR A 160 15.81 -3.55 -5.16
N ILE A 161 16.96 -2.89 -5.21
CA ILE A 161 17.16 -1.59 -4.55
C ILE A 161 17.26 -0.53 -5.64
N ASN A 162 16.44 0.51 -5.54
CA ASN A 162 16.45 1.62 -6.49
C ASN A 162 17.82 2.32 -6.41
N PRO A 163 18.62 2.33 -7.50
CA PRO A 163 19.93 2.97 -7.48
C PRO A 163 19.88 4.48 -7.74
N HIS A 164 18.70 5.03 -8.03
CA HIS A 164 18.55 6.44 -8.42
C HIS A 164 18.19 7.28 -7.22
N PHE A 165 19.05 8.22 -6.88
CA PHE A 165 18.86 9.15 -5.76
C PHE A 165 18.57 10.54 -6.30
N ALA A 166 17.70 11.28 -5.61
CA ALA A 166 17.37 12.67 -5.95
C ALA A 166 16.92 13.42 -4.71
N ALA A 167 17.14 14.72 -4.71
CA ALA A 167 16.59 15.60 -3.67
C ALA A 167 15.07 15.70 -3.86
N TYR A 168 14.36 15.96 -2.78
CA TYR A 168 12.92 16.20 -2.87
C TYR A 168 12.66 17.46 -3.71
N PRO A 169 11.69 17.41 -4.63
CA PRO A 169 11.50 18.51 -5.59
C PRO A 169 10.88 19.77 -4.99
N ASP A 170 10.20 19.65 -3.84
CA ASP A 170 9.59 20.80 -3.20
C ASP A 170 10.42 21.28 -2.01
N ASP A 171 10.53 22.60 -1.86
CA ASP A 171 11.38 23.24 -0.87
C ASP A 171 11.00 22.90 0.58
N VAL A 172 9.71 22.64 0.84
CA VAL A 172 9.24 22.34 2.20
C VAL A 172 9.71 20.95 2.61
N THR A 173 9.48 19.97 1.75
CA THR A 173 9.91 18.59 2.02
C THR A 173 11.44 18.49 2.09
N ALA A 174 12.15 19.21 1.18
CA ALA A 174 13.61 19.20 1.16
C ALA A 174 14.23 19.79 2.45
N LYS A 175 13.56 20.74 3.09
CA LYS A 175 13.99 21.25 4.40
C LYS A 175 13.81 20.25 5.53
N ILE A 176 12.73 19.47 5.48
CA ILE A 176 12.43 18.44 6.49
C ILE A 176 13.36 17.23 6.30
N PHE A 177 13.60 16.85 5.05
CA PHE A 177 14.42 15.69 4.69
C PHE A 177 15.55 16.15 3.77
N PRO A 178 16.60 16.77 4.32
CA PRO A 178 17.71 17.27 3.50
C PRO A 178 18.54 16.13 2.92
N GLY A 179 19.10 16.38 1.74
CA GLY A 179 19.91 15.40 1.04
C GLY A 179 19.13 14.70 -0.06
N GLU A 180 19.59 13.53 -0.45
CA GLU A 180 19.00 12.76 -1.54
C GLU A 180 18.39 11.46 -1.01
N SER A 181 17.32 11.05 -1.64
CA SER A 181 16.59 9.83 -1.29
C SER A 181 16.36 9.01 -2.54
N ASN A 182 16.37 7.68 -2.39
CA ASN A 182 15.96 6.76 -3.45
C ASN A 182 14.52 6.26 -3.26
N ALA A 183 13.73 6.99 -2.48
CA ALA A 183 12.36 6.60 -2.14
C ALA A 183 11.49 6.45 -3.39
N LEU A 184 10.56 5.50 -3.33
CA LEU A 184 9.58 5.24 -4.38
C LEU A 184 8.18 5.37 -3.76
N PHE A 185 7.25 6.05 -4.44
CA PHE A 185 5.91 6.18 -3.87
C PHE A 185 5.18 4.84 -3.80
N ARG A 186 5.21 4.08 -4.89
CA ARG A 186 4.67 2.72 -5.00
C ARG A 186 5.25 2.05 -6.24
N ALA A 187 5.04 0.74 -6.36
CA ALA A 187 5.49 0.01 -7.54
C ALA A 187 4.48 -1.07 -7.90
N TYR A 188 4.33 -1.30 -9.20
CA TYR A 188 3.52 -2.39 -9.74
C TYR A 188 4.31 -3.15 -10.80
N ARG A 189 4.13 -4.45 -10.82
CA ARG A 189 4.70 -5.31 -11.87
C ARG A 189 3.59 -5.70 -12.85
N TYR A 190 3.86 -5.54 -14.11
CA TYR A 190 2.97 -5.93 -15.21
C TYR A 190 3.66 -7.01 -16.03
N SER A 191 2.90 -8.01 -16.46
CA SER A 191 3.42 -8.92 -17.46
C SER A 191 3.55 -8.18 -18.79
N ILE A 192 4.43 -8.65 -19.65
CA ILE A 192 4.64 -7.99 -20.95
C ILE A 192 3.38 -8.07 -21.82
N ASP A 193 2.53 -9.08 -21.59
CA ASP A 193 1.26 -9.24 -22.31
C ASP A 193 0.24 -8.15 -21.95
N GLU A 194 0.38 -7.55 -20.79
CA GLU A 194 -0.50 -6.44 -20.37
C GLU A 194 -0.09 -5.11 -20.99
N ILE A 195 1.07 -5.05 -21.67
CA ILE A 195 1.59 -3.81 -22.27
C ILE A 195 1.94 -4.09 -23.75
N PRO A 196 0.92 -4.14 -24.64
CA PRO A 196 1.13 -4.59 -26.03
C PRO A 196 2.20 -3.80 -26.80
N TRP A 197 2.25 -2.46 -26.62
CA TRP A 197 3.26 -1.65 -27.33
C TRP A 197 4.68 -1.98 -26.88
N LEU A 198 4.87 -2.27 -25.61
CA LEU A 198 6.18 -2.63 -25.08
C LEU A 198 6.57 -4.05 -25.53
N LYS A 199 5.61 -4.97 -25.60
CA LYS A 199 5.81 -6.32 -26.10
C LYS A 199 6.41 -6.30 -27.51
N GLU A 200 5.83 -5.48 -28.38
CA GLU A 200 6.32 -5.36 -29.77
C GLU A 200 7.73 -4.74 -29.81
N LYS A 201 7.98 -3.70 -29.03
CA LYS A 201 9.29 -3.06 -28.94
C LYS A 201 10.37 -4.04 -28.45
N LEU A 202 10.07 -4.82 -27.42
CA LEU A 202 11.01 -5.81 -26.89
C LEU A 202 11.26 -6.94 -27.90
N ARG A 203 10.24 -7.38 -28.63
CA ARG A 203 10.40 -8.37 -29.71
C ARG A 203 11.38 -7.87 -30.76
N GLN A 204 11.26 -6.61 -31.17
CA GLN A 204 12.15 -6.00 -32.16
C GLN A 204 13.58 -5.87 -31.66
N SER A 205 13.78 -5.64 -30.37
CA SER A 205 15.13 -5.53 -29.75
C SER A 205 15.76 -6.87 -29.39
N GLY A 206 15.03 -7.98 -29.55
CA GLY A 206 15.51 -9.30 -29.14
C GLY A 206 15.53 -9.54 -27.64
N SER A 207 14.88 -8.67 -26.86
CA SER A 207 14.82 -8.82 -25.40
C SER A 207 13.94 -9.99 -24.99
N LYS A 208 14.35 -10.68 -23.94
CA LYS A 208 13.61 -11.81 -23.35
C LYS A 208 12.83 -11.41 -22.09
N ALA A 209 12.68 -10.10 -21.82
CA ALA A 209 11.93 -9.66 -20.65
C ALA A 209 10.51 -10.17 -20.68
N SER A 210 10.03 -10.70 -19.56
CA SER A 210 8.66 -11.23 -19.42
C SER A 210 7.75 -10.30 -18.61
N CYS A 211 8.32 -9.32 -17.93
CA CYS A 211 7.56 -8.38 -17.11
C CYS A 211 8.30 -7.05 -17.00
N VAL A 212 7.61 -6.04 -16.51
CA VAL A 212 8.14 -4.70 -16.25
C VAL A 212 7.59 -4.21 -14.91
N ILE A 213 8.42 -3.43 -14.20
CA ILE A 213 8.00 -2.76 -12.95
C ILE A 213 7.91 -1.27 -13.23
N VAL A 214 6.79 -0.66 -12.79
CA VAL A 214 6.47 0.76 -13.00
C VAL A 214 6.17 1.43 -11.68
#